data_f05a2504046d6bd1dab730e1803bb2de
#
_entry.id   f05a2504046d6bd1dab730e1803bb2de
#
_cell.length_a   1.000
_cell.length_b   1.000
_cell.length_c   1.000
_cell.angle_alpha   90.00
_cell.angle_beta   90.00
_cell.angle_gamma   90.00
#
_symmetry.space_group_name_H-M   'P 1'
#
loop_
_entity.id
_entity.type
_entity.pdbx_description
1 polymer ?
#
loop_
_entity_poly.entity_id
_entity_poly.type
_entity_poly.pdbx_seq_one_letter_code
_entity_poly.pdbx_strand_id
1 'polypeptide(L)'
;TMKVQRHESLGIYIFAKPRNQREKDYNERMTEKAEALRCRRYESIVNERYDFFDKERMKGDFLSYFKQKADKKNCKWQHVYKHFARFCNNKCRFDEINVDFCNKFREYLMTAPQTIHTEHKLHINSIAGYWSTFRAVLHTAYREHKIMENPNGFLERIDTIPTEKEHLSKDELVKLANTPCDYPILKTAFLFACLTGLRKSDIKQLTWENIQPYGDGGMYVTLRMQKTKELVNNPISDEALELIGERGTGIVFTGFTDKLTQTPLKNWLKAAGITKKISFHCSRHTFGSLQ
;
A
#
# COMPACT_ATOMS: atom_id res chain seq x y z
N THR A 1 51.60 1.50 19.81
CA THR A 1 50.22 0.95 19.62
C THR A 1 50.29 -0.56 19.78
N MET A 2 49.80 -1.07 20.93
CA MET A 2 49.69 -2.49 21.16
C MET A 2 48.69 -3.10 20.13
N LYS A 3 49.15 -4.02 19.32
CA LYS A 3 48.25 -4.85 18.48
C LYS A 3 47.55 -5.86 19.43
N VAL A 4 46.31 -5.63 19.73
CA VAL A 4 45.46 -6.58 20.48
C VAL A 4 44.91 -7.59 19.44
N GLN A 5 45.35 -8.86 19.56
CA GLN A 5 44.87 -9.95 18.77
C GLN A 5 43.72 -10.63 19.53
N ARG A 6 42.53 -10.69 18.96
CA ARG A 6 41.38 -11.38 19.54
C ARG A 6 41.11 -12.66 18.75
N HIS A 7 40.94 -13.76 19.46
CA HIS A 7 40.50 -15.04 18.90
C HIS A 7 39.04 -15.28 19.30
N GLU A 8 38.22 -15.60 18.32
CA GLU A 8 36.80 -15.89 18.50
C GLU A 8 36.49 -17.25 17.88
N SER A 9 35.86 -18.16 18.66
CA SER A 9 35.43 -19.44 18.13
C SER A 9 34.15 -19.27 17.31
N LEU A 10 34.12 -19.80 16.11
CA LEU A 10 32.95 -19.76 15.23
C LEU A 10 31.93 -20.88 15.51
N GLY A 11 32.26 -21.79 16.46
CA GLY A 11 31.43 -22.98 16.75
C GLY A 11 31.29 -23.95 15.58
N ILE A 12 32.20 -23.86 14.59
CA ILE A 12 32.23 -24.73 13.41
C ILE A 12 33.37 -25.72 13.57
N TYR A 13 33.07 -26.99 13.35
CA TYR A 13 34.04 -28.10 13.45
C TYR A 13 34.15 -28.79 12.11
N ILE A 14 35.33 -29.27 11.77
CA ILE A 14 35.63 -30.04 10.56
C ILE A 14 36.38 -31.32 10.92
N PHE A 15 36.24 -32.31 10.10
CA PHE A 15 37.01 -33.56 10.23
C PHE A 15 38.49 -33.32 9.89
N ALA A 16 39.40 -33.55 10.81
CA ALA A 16 40.85 -33.35 10.56
C ALA A 16 41.38 -34.29 9.49
N LYS A 17 40.85 -35.50 9.36
CA LYS A 17 41.18 -36.50 8.36
C LYS A 17 39.89 -37.14 7.84
N PRO A 18 39.26 -36.54 6.82
CA PRO A 18 38.02 -37.08 6.26
C PRO A 18 38.26 -38.43 5.59
N ARG A 19 37.46 -39.44 5.94
CA ARG A 19 37.62 -40.84 5.51
C ARG A 19 36.79 -41.20 4.29
N ASN A 20 35.75 -40.45 4.02
CA ASN A 20 34.82 -40.71 2.92
C ASN A 20 34.37 -39.39 2.23
N GLN A 21 33.69 -39.52 1.10
CA GLN A 21 33.26 -38.36 0.33
C GLN A 21 32.30 -37.47 1.13
N ARG A 22 31.38 -38.04 1.93
CA ARG A 22 30.42 -37.26 2.76
C ARG A 22 31.13 -36.36 3.76
N GLU A 23 32.20 -36.84 4.39
CA GLU A 23 33.01 -36.05 5.33
C GLU A 23 33.79 -34.93 4.59
N LYS A 24 34.24 -35.19 3.38
CA LYS A 24 34.86 -34.15 2.52
C LYS A 24 33.85 -33.05 2.16
N ASP A 25 32.70 -33.44 1.66
CA ASP A 25 31.60 -32.50 1.30
C ASP A 25 31.09 -31.71 2.52
N TYR A 26 31.09 -32.36 3.70
CA TYR A 26 30.78 -31.67 4.96
C TYR A 26 31.84 -30.62 5.30
N ASN A 27 33.12 -30.95 5.19
CA ASN A 27 34.21 -30.03 5.45
C ASN A 27 34.17 -28.83 4.50
N GLU A 28 33.93 -29.07 3.22
CA GLU A 28 33.81 -28.01 2.20
C GLU A 28 32.70 -27.01 2.58
N ARG A 29 31.48 -27.51 2.83
CA ARG A 29 30.34 -26.65 3.26
C ARG A 29 30.62 -25.91 4.57
N MET A 30 31.30 -26.54 5.52
CA MET A 30 31.65 -25.91 6.81
C MET A 30 32.74 -24.85 6.62
N THR A 31 33.67 -25.05 5.71
CA THR A 31 34.68 -24.06 5.36
C THR A 31 34.07 -22.83 4.67
N GLU A 32 33.17 -23.05 3.70
CA GLU A 32 32.42 -21.95 3.06
C GLU A 32 31.61 -21.15 4.10
N LYS A 33 30.93 -21.84 5.01
CA LYS A 33 30.20 -21.21 6.09
C LYS A 33 31.09 -20.39 7.03
N ALA A 34 32.25 -20.92 7.37
CA ALA A 34 33.24 -20.23 8.20
C ALA A 34 33.77 -18.97 7.51
N GLU A 35 34.05 -19.05 6.20
CA GLU A 35 34.50 -17.91 5.40
C GLU A 35 33.43 -16.83 5.29
N ALA A 36 32.18 -17.19 5.07
CA ALA A 36 31.05 -16.25 5.08
C ALA A 36 30.90 -15.51 6.43
N LEU A 37 31.08 -16.24 7.54
CA LEU A 37 31.08 -15.65 8.88
C LEU A 37 32.29 -14.73 9.09
N ARG A 38 33.48 -15.12 8.61
CA ARG A 38 34.68 -14.30 8.68
C ARG A 38 34.51 -12.99 7.92
N CYS A 39 33.97 -13.04 6.70
CA CYS A 39 33.69 -11.84 5.91
C CYS A 39 32.74 -10.89 6.62
N ARG A 40 31.62 -11.39 7.16
CA ARG A 40 30.68 -10.60 7.94
C ARG A 40 31.33 -9.93 9.15
N ARG A 41 32.18 -10.71 9.85
CA ARG A 41 32.88 -10.17 11.04
C ARG A 41 33.91 -9.12 10.67
N TYR A 42 34.63 -9.33 9.58
CA TYR A 42 35.56 -8.35 9.04
C TYR A 42 34.84 -7.04 8.66
N GLU A 43 33.73 -7.12 7.94
CA GLU A 43 32.90 -5.95 7.61
C GLU A 43 32.42 -5.22 8.87
N SER A 44 31.96 -5.96 9.88
CA SER A 44 31.57 -5.38 11.17
C SER A 44 32.70 -4.61 11.83
N ILE A 45 33.91 -5.20 11.88
CA ILE A 45 35.10 -4.57 12.47
C ILE A 45 35.55 -3.34 11.69
N VAL A 46 35.50 -3.40 10.36
CA VAL A 46 35.85 -2.27 9.48
C VAL A 46 34.84 -1.14 9.68
N ASN A 47 33.57 -1.46 9.72
CA ASN A 47 32.51 -0.49 9.97
C ASN A 47 32.63 0.17 11.36
N GLU A 48 32.97 -0.62 12.39
CA GLU A 48 33.26 -0.07 13.73
C GLU A 48 34.50 0.83 13.76
N ARG A 49 35.55 0.47 13.01
CA ARG A 49 36.84 1.16 13.04
C ARG A 49 36.83 2.49 12.26
N TYR A 50 36.05 2.57 11.21
CA TYR A 50 35.94 3.77 10.36
C TYR A 50 34.68 4.59 10.60
N ASP A 51 34.00 4.34 11.71
CA ASP A 51 32.82 5.12 12.17
C ASP A 51 31.69 5.19 11.13
N PHE A 52 31.62 4.19 10.23
CA PHE A 52 30.50 4.05 9.30
C PHE A 52 29.17 3.80 10.04
N PHE A 53 29.27 3.28 11.29
CA PHE A 53 28.13 3.08 12.19
C PHE A 53 28.47 3.66 13.56
N ASP A 54 27.97 4.84 13.82
CA ASP A 54 28.01 5.48 15.12
C ASP A 54 27.09 4.71 16.10
N LYS A 55 27.66 4.08 17.11
CA LYS A 55 26.92 3.38 18.17
C LYS A 55 25.92 4.28 18.89
N GLU A 56 26.23 5.56 19.01
CA GLU A 56 25.30 6.53 19.60
C GLU A 56 24.10 6.80 18.68
N ARG A 57 24.29 6.80 17.37
CA ARG A 57 23.17 6.90 16.41
C ARG A 57 22.24 5.70 16.47
N MET A 58 22.76 4.50 16.76
CA MET A 58 21.95 3.28 16.90
C MET A 58 21.11 3.28 18.16
N LYS A 59 21.52 4.00 19.21
CA LYS A 59 20.70 4.25 20.41
C LYS A 59 19.62 5.31 20.17
N GLY A 60 19.62 5.95 19.01
CA GLY A 60 18.61 6.92 18.61
C GLY A 60 17.21 6.34 18.56
N ASP A 61 16.21 7.20 18.62
CA ASP A 61 14.80 6.84 18.66
C ASP A 61 14.25 6.49 17.26
N PHE A 62 14.06 5.20 17.01
CA PHE A 62 13.43 4.69 15.78
C PHE A 62 11.97 5.14 15.65
N LEU A 63 11.26 5.27 16.76
CA LEU A 63 9.86 5.67 16.73
C LEU A 63 9.70 7.10 16.22
N SER A 64 10.51 8.03 16.72
CA SER A 64 10.55 9.41 16.23
C SER A 64 10.95 9.49 14.76
N TYR A 65 11.93 8.70 14.34
CA TYR A 65 12.31 8.56 12.93
C TYR A 65 11.13 8.07 12.06
N PHE A 66 10.44 7.03 12.50
CA PHE A 66 9.27 6.51 11.78
C PHE A 66 8.18 7.57 11.66
N LYS A 67 7.90 8.31 12.75
CA LYS A 67 6.94 9.41 12.74
C LYS A 67 7.27 10.45 11.68
N GLN A 68 8.52 10.93 11.64
CA GLN A 68 8.98 11.90 10.65
C GLN A 68 8.79 11.42 9.20
N LYS A 69 8.99 10.10 8.94
CA LYS A 69 8.74 9.52 7.62
C LYS A 69 7.25 9.42 7.33
N ALA A 70 6.43 9.05 8.32
CA ALA A 70 4.99 8.92 8.19
C ALA A 70 4.32 10.29 7.95
N ASP A 71 4.79 11.36 8.61
CA ASP A 71 4.24 12.72 8.45
C ASP A 71 4.42 13.28 7.03
N LYS A 72 5.42 12.80 6.31
CA LYS A 72 5.69 13.18 4.90
C LYS A 72 4.95 12.31 3.88
N LYS A 73 4.16 11.33 4.31
CA LYS A 73 3.48 10.35 3.46
C LYS A 73 1.96 10.40 3.66
N ASN A 74 1.26 9.44 3.04
CA ASN A 74 -0.20 9.35 3.11
C ASN A 74 -0.69 8.76 4.45
N CYS A 75 -2.02 8.80 4.67
CA CYS A 75 -2.68 8.32 5.89
C CYS A 75 -2.35 6.86 6.25
N LYS A 76 -2.04 6.00 5.27
CA LYS A 76 -1.64 4.61 5.52
C LYS A 76 -0.37 4.54 6.39
N TRP A 77 0.63 5.38 6.11
CA TRP A 77 1.85 5.44 6.91
C TRP A 77 1.57 5.87 8.35
N GLN A 78 0.65 6.82 8.53
CA GLN A 78 0.20 7.25 9.86
C GLN A 78 -0.49 6.11 10.61
N HIS A 79 -1.31 5.31 9.94
CA HIS A 79 -1.95 4.15 10.56
C HIS A 79 -0.92 3.10 10.99
N VAL A 80 0.06 2.79 10.13
CA VAL A 80 1.14 1.84 10.47
C VAL A 80 1.96 2.36 11.65
N TYR A 81 2.33 3.65 11.64
CA TYR A 81 3.01 4.28 12.77
C TYR A 81 2.24 4.11 14.09
N LYS A 82 0.93 4.38 14.08
CA LYS A 82 0.08 4.23 15.28
C LYS A 82 0.06 2.79 15.80
N HIS A 83 -0.02 1.80 14.91
CA HIS A 83 0.07 0.40 15.28
C HIS A 83 1.45 0.05 15.83
N PHE A 84 2.51 0.52 15.20
CA PHE A 84 3.87 0.28 15.65
C PHE A 84 4.15 0.94 17.01
N ALA A 85 3.75 2.20 17.20
CA ALA A 85 3.88 2.91 18.47
C ALA A 85 3.17 2.17 19.62
N ARG A 86 1.98 1.63 19.35
CA ARG A 86 1.24 0.81 20.33
C ARG A 86 1.96 -0.49 20.63
N PHE A 87 2.46 -1.19 19.63
CA PHE A 87 3.20 -2.43 19.78
C PHE A 87 4.44 -2.26 20.66
N CYS A 88 5.21 -1.20 20.48
CA CYS A 88 6.43 -0.94 21.23
C CYS A 88 6.22 -0.02 22.47
N ASN A 89 4.98 0.17 22.93
CA ASN A 89 4.65 1.02 24.09
C ASN A 89 5.26 2.42 23.99
N ASN A 90 5.24 3.02 22.81
CA ASN A 90 5.78 4.35 22.49
C ASN A 90 7.30 4.49 22.72
N LYS A 91 8.07 3.40 22.71
CA LYS A 91 9.52 3.41 22.85
C LYS A 91 10.13 2.35 21.94
N CYS A 92 11.04 2.76 21.06
CA CYS A 92 11.79 1.83 20.21
C CYS A 92 13.06 2.51 19.71
N ARG A 93 14.21 1.90 19.94
CA ARG A 93 15.50 2.37 19.44
C ARG A 93 15.88 1.63 18.16
N PHE A 94 16.84 2.19 17.41
CA PHE A 94 17.33 1.53 16.19
C PHE A 94 18.02 0.19 16.48
N ASP A 95 18.72 0.03 17.60
CA ASP A 95 19.42 -1.21 17.98
C ASP A 95 18.48 -2.36 18.40
N GLU A 96 17.20 -2.05 18.67
CA GLU A 96 16.18 -3.04 18.96
C GLU A 96 15.58 -3.66 17.67
N ILE A 97 15.81 -3.02 16.52
CA ILE A 97 15.26 -3.47 15.23
C ILE A 97 16.09 -4.63 14.68
N ASN A 98 15.63 -5.83 14.95
CA ASN A 98 16.17 -7.09 14.41
C ASN A 98 15.04 -7.95 13.81
N VAL A 99 15.39 -9.08 13.21
CA VAL A 99 14.42 -9.99 12.56
C VAL A 99 13.35 -10.48 13.53
N ASP A 100 13.74 -10.88 14.76
CA ASP A 100 12.82 -11.37 15.77
C ASP A 100 11.82 -10.29 16.21
N PHE A 101 12.29 -9.08 16.48
CA PHE A 101 11.44 -7.93 16.81
C PHE A 101 10.44 -7.61 15.68
N CYS A 102 10.92 -7.64 14.43
CA CYS A 102 10.06 -7.42 13.28
C CYS A 102 8.97 -8.50 13.14
N ASN A 103 9.32 -9.78 13.37
CA ASN A 103 8.36 -10.87 13.34
C ASN A 103 7.31 -10.74 14.45
N LYS A 104 7.69 -10.32 15.66
CA LYS A 104 6.74 -10.02 16.75
C LYS A 104 5.77 -8.90 16.36
N PHE A 105 6.24 -7.89 15.65
CA PHE A 105 5.33 -6.85 15.12
C PHE A 105 4.40 -7.41 14.03
N ARG A 106 4.87 -8.33 13.18
CA ARG A 106 4.03 -9.04 12.19
C ARG A 106 2.90 -9.82 12.89
N GLU A 107 3.23 -10.57 13.93
CA GLU A 107 2.26 -11.32 14.75
C GLU A 107 1.26 -10.39 15.45
N TYR A 108 1.74 -9.29 16.02
CA TYR A 108 0.86 -8.25 16.56
C TYR A 108 -0.15 -7.75 15.53
N LEU A 109 0.27 -7.45 14.30
CA LEU A 109 -0.64 -7.00 13.24
C LEU A 109 -1.73 -8.02 12.91
N MET A 110 -1.46 -9.33 13.03
CA MET A 110 -2.44 -10.38 12.77
C MET A 110 -3.59 -10.40 13.79
N THR A 111 -3.37 -9.88 14.98
CA THR A 111 -4.35 -9.84 16.07
C THR A 111 -4.84 -8.44 16.39
N ALA A 112 -4.19 -7.41 15.82
CA ALA A 112 -4.45 -6.02 16.14
C ALA A 112 -5.89 -5.58 15.79
N PRO A 113 -6.54 -4.79 16.65
CA PRO A 113 -7.82 -4.18 16.34
C PRO A 113 -7.65 -3.10 15.26
N GLN A 114 -8.69 -2.89 14.45
CA GLN A 114 -8.67 -1.90 13.39
C GLN A 114 -8.46 -0.46 13.92
N THR A 115 -9.08 -0.14 15.04
CA THR A 115 -8.90 1.12 15.76
C THR A 115 -8.89 0.87 17.28
N ILE A 116 -8.55 1.89 18.07
CA ILE A 116 -8.56 1.80 19.54
C ILE A 116 -9.97 1.54 20.11
N HIS A 117 -10.99 1.93 19.33
CA HIS A 117 -12.40 1.93 19.78
C HIS A 117 -13.23 0.81 19.16
N THR A 118 -12.60 -0.11 18.40
CA THR A 118 -13.33 -1.19 17.74
C THR A 118 -12.71 -2.55 18.09
N GLU A 119 -13.56 -3.53 18.34
CA GLU A 119 -13.15 -4.93 18.53
C GLU A 119 -12.84 -5.63 17.19
N HIS A 120 -13.17 -4.99 16.06
CA HIS A 120 -12.93 -5.57 14.75
C HIS A 120 -11.42 -5.64 14.45
N LYS A 121 -10.95 -6.83 14.12
CA LYS A 121 -9.58 -7.08 13.69
C LYS A 121 -9.30 -6.44 12.33
N LEU A 122 -8.04 -6.18 12.06
CA LEU A 122 -7.60 -5.75 10.74
C LEU A 122 -7.89 -6.84 9.69
N HIS A 123 -8.37 -6.42 8.52
CA HIS A 123 -8.50 -7.34 7.39
C HIS A 123 -7.11 -7.72 6.85
N ILE A 124 -6.93 -8.98 6.41
CA ILE A 124 -5.64 -9.52 5.97
C ILE A 124 -4.95 -8.64 4.90
N ASN A 125 -5.70 -8.12 3.94
CA ASN A 125 -5.14 -7.22 2.92
C ASN A 125 -4.67 -5.87 3.49
N SER A 126 -5.27 -5.39 4.57
CA SER A 126 -4.79 -4.21 5.31
C SER A 126 -3.51 -4.54 6.05
N ILE A 127 -3.44 -5.70 6.69
CA ILE A 127 -2.24 -6.19 7.38
C ILE A 127 -1.08 -6.32 6.39
N ALA A 128 -1.29 -6.97 5.24
CA ALA A 128 -0.28 -7.10 4.18
C ALA A 128 0.22 -5.72 3.71
N GLY A 129 -0.71 -4.78 3.53
CA GLY A 129 -0.39 -3.41 3.17
C GLY A 129 0.38 -2.66 4.27
N TYR A 130 0.06 -2.86 5.55
CA TYR A 130 0.75 -2.26 6.69
C TYR A 130 2.15 -2.85 6.84
N TRP A 131 2.26 -4.18 6.73
CA TRP A 131 3.52 -4.89 6.75
C TRP A 131 4.47 -4.41 5.64
N SER A 132 3.96 -4.30 4.41
CA SER A 132 4.73 -3.74 3.29
C SER A 132 5.21 -2.31 3.55
N THR A 133 4.38 -1.48 4.18
CA THR A 133 4.75 -0.10 4.56
C THR A 133 5.85 -0.10 5.63
N PHE A 134 5.75 -0.95 6.65
CA PHE A 134 6.78 -1.09 7.68
C PHE A 134 8.12 -1.55 7.09
N ARG A 135 8.09 -2.56 6.20
CA ARG A 135 9.29 -3.02 5.48
C ARG A 135 9.93 -1.90 4.64
N ALA A 136 9.14 -1.00 4.08
CA ALA A 136 9.66 0.18 3.37
C ALA A 136 10.37 1.18 4.32
N VAL A 137 9.88 1.33 5.56
CA VAL A 137 10.57 2.13 6.60
C VAL A 137 11.92 1.50 6.95
N LEU A 138 11.97 0.19 7.18
CA LEU A 138 13.21 -0.53 7.46
C LEU A 138 14.23 -0.38 6.32
N HIS A 139 13.79 -0.54 5.09
CA HIS A 139 14.65 -0.34 3.93
C HIS A 139 15.21 1.08 3.85
N THR A 140 14.38 2.08 4.15
CA THR A 140 14.81 3.48 4.18
C THR A 140 15.80 3.72 5.31
N ALA A 141 15.55 3.19 6.52
CA ALA A 141 16.46 3.29 7.65
C ALA A 141 17.83 2.65 7.36
N TYR A 142 17.84 1.51 6.68
CA TYR A 142 19.07 0.86 6.24
C TYR A 142 19.84 1.72 5.22
N ARG A 143 19.16 2.24 4.20
CA ARG A 143 19.77 3.13 3.20
C ARG A 143 20.33 4.44 3.79
N GLU A 144 19.73 4.91 4.88
CA GLU A 144 20.16 6.10 5.62
C GLU A 144 21.19 5.77 6.72
N HIS A 145 21.71 4.53 6.72
CA HIS A 145 22.70 4.05 7.70
C HIS A 145 22.25 4.24 9.16
N LYS A 146 20.94 4.07 9.44
CA LYS A 146 20.38 4.13 10.80
C LYS A 146 20.32 2.77 11.48
N ILE A 147 20.27 1.68 10.69
CA ILE A 147 20.35 0.30 11.15
C ILE A 147 21.49 -0.40 10.40
N MET A 148 22.18 -1.31 11.07
CA MET A 148 23.36 -2.00 10.54
C MET A 148 23.00 -3.02 9.46
N GLU A 149 21.94 -3.77 9.69
CA GLU A 149 21.48 -4.84 8.80
C GLU A 149 20.09 -4.54 8.28
N ASN A 150 19.84 -4.94 7.05
CA ASN A 150 18.49 -4.87 6.49
C ASN A 150 17.73 -6.15 6.83
N PRO A 151 16.79 -6.15 7.78
CA PRO A 151 16.08 -7.36 8.16
C PRO A 151 15.15 -7.87 7.05
N ASN A 152 14.81 -7.05 6.05
CA ASN A 152 13.86 -7.40 5.00
C ASN A 152 14.21 -8.65 4.19
N GLY A 153 15.50 -9.03 4.11
CA GLY A 153 15.93 -10.26 3.44
C GLY A 153 15.44 -11.53 4.13
N PHE A 154 15.14 -11.43 5.42
CA PHE A 154 14.72 -12.56 6.27
C PHE A 154 13.23 -12.49 6.67
N LEU A 155 12.53 -11.42 6.26
CA LEU A 155 11.13 -11.22 6.60
C LEU A 155 10.23 -11.72 5.48
N GLU A 156 9.37 -12.66 5.81
CA GLU A 156 8.36 -13.18 4.88
C GLU A 156 7.33 -12.12 4.50
N ARG A 157 6.75 -12.26 3.34
CA ARG A 157 5.60 -11.47 2.90
C ARG A 157 4.34 -11.99 3.56
N ILE A 158 3.33 -11.15 3.62
CA ILE A 158 1.97 -11.56 4.01
C ILE A 158 1.16 -11.60 2.72
N ASP A 159 0.59 -12.77 2.42
CA ASP A 159 -0.22 -12.96 1.24
C ASP A 159 -1.55 -12.25 1.37
N THR A 160 -2.05 -11.78 0.23
CA THR A 160 -3.35 -11.12 0.15
C THR A 160 -4.40 -12.08 -0.35
N ILE A 161 -5.62 -11.92 0.14
CA ILE A 161 -6.77 -12.67 -0.34
C ILE A 161 -7.43 -11.86 -1.46
N PRO A 162 -7.72 -12.47 -2.62
CA PRO A 162 -8.52 -11.83 -3.65
C PRO A 162 -9.86 -11.34 -3.07
N THR A 163 -10.25 -10.13 -3.39
CA THR A 163 -11.55 -9.59 -2.99
C THR A 163 -12.41 -9.41 -4.23
N GLU A 164 -13.56 -10.03 -4.24
CA GLU A 164 -14.58 -9.75 -5.25
C GLU A 164 -15.00 -8.29 -5.16
N LYS A 165 -15.15 -7.69 -6.32
CA LYS A 165 -15.58 -6.29 -6.44
C LYS A 165 -17.03 -6.26 -6.83
N GLU A 166 -17.86 -5.79 -5.92
CA GLU A 166 -19.28 -5.58 -6.21
C GLU A 166 -19.43 -4.61 -7.38
N HIS A 167 -20.36 -4.94 -8.26
CA HIS A 167 -20.76 -4.12 -9.41
C HIS A 167 -22.25 -4.27 -9.65
N LEU A 168 -22.82 -3.34 -10.39
CA LEU A 168 -24.22 -3.42 -10.84
C LEU A 168 -24.30 -4.23 -12.13
N SER A 169 -25.30 -5.11 -12.22
CA SER A 169 -25.68 -5.68 -13.50
C SER A 169 -26.36 -4.63 -14.38
N LYS A 170 -26.54 -4.93 -15.67
CA LYS A 170 -27.25 -4.03 -16.59
C LYS A 170 -28.66 -3.72 -16.09
N ASP A 171 -29.40 -4.73 -15.64
CA ASP A 171 -30.78 -4.56 -15.14
C ASP A 171 -30.81 -3.72 -13.85
N GLU A 172 -29.88 -3.94 -12.94
CA GLU A 172 -29.74 -3.13 -11.74
C GLU A 172 -29.39 -1.67 -12.07
N LEU A 173 -28.53 -1.42 -13.06
CA LEU A 173 -28.19 -0.08 -13.51
C LEU A 173 -29.40 0.63 -14.12
N VAL A 174 -30.16 -0.04 -14.99
CA VAL A 174 -31.42 0.51 -15.58
C VAL A 174 -32.42 0.81 -14.47
N LYS A 175 -32.61 -0.12 -13.52
CA LYS A 175 -33.52 0.07 -12.38
C LYS A 175 -33.09 1.29 -11.53
N LEU A 176 -31.81 1.42 -11.27
CA LEU A 176 -31.25 2.57 -10.54
C LEU A 176 -31.45 3.88 -11.29
N ALA A 177 -31.23 3.88 -12.61
CA ALA A 177 -31.44 5.05 -13.45
C ALA A 177 -32.90 5.53 -13.46
N ASN A 178 -33.86 4.60 -13.40
CA ASN A 178 -35.28 4.91 -13.34
C ASN A 178 -35.78 5.30 -11.93
N THR A 179 -34.96 5.07 -10.88
CA THR A 179 -35.32 5.43 -9.51
C THR A 179 -35.09 6.91 -9.23
N PRO A 180 -36.05 7.66 -8.66
CA PRO A 180 -35.84 9.03 -8.21
C PRO A 180 -34.67 9.13 -7.22
N CYS A 181 -33.91 10.23 -7.32
CA CYS A 181 -32.77 10.52 -6.43
C CYS A 181 -32.93 11.96 -5.91
N ASP A 182 -32.86 12.13 -4.59
CA ASP A 182 -32.97 13.45 -3.94
C ASP A 182 -31.85 14.42 -4.39
N TYR A 183 -30.79 13.87 -4.95
CA TYR A 183 -29.63 14.65 -5.41
C TYR A 183 -29.38 14.39 -6.91
N PRO A 184 -29.96 15.18 -7.83
CA PRO A 184 -29.79 14.97 -9.26
C PRO A 184 -28.33 14.90 -9.71
N ILE A 185 -27.47 15.75 -9.13
CA ILE A 185 -26.03 15.76 -9.46
C ILE A 185 -25.32 14.45 -9.08
N LEU A 186 -25.74 13.78 -7.96
CA LEU A 186 -25.23 12.49 -7.60
C LEU A 186 -25.64 11.44 -8.62
N LYS A 187 -26.92 11.43 -9.03
CA LYS A 187 -27.48 10.50 -10.01
C LYS A 187 -26.71 10.61 -11.34
N THR A 188 -26.62 11.81 -11.87
CA THR A 188 -25.91 12.09 -13.13
C THR A 188 -24.43 11.67 -13.04
N ALA A 189 -23.71 12.08 -12.00
CA ALA A 189 -22.30 11.77 -11.82
C ALA A 189 -22.04 10.26 -11.66
N PHE A 190 -22.91 9.54 -10.94
CA PHE A 190 -22.75 8.09 -10.74
C PHE A 190 -23.04 7.30 -12.03
N LEU A 191 -24.13 7.60 -12.71
CA LEU A 191 -24.47 6.96 -13.99
C LEU A 191 -23.42 7.24 -15.06
N PHE A 192 -22.98 8.49 -15.17
CA PHE A 192 -21.89 8.87 -16.07
C PHE A 192 -20.59 8.10 -15.76
N ALA A 193 -20.25 7.93 -14.47
CA ALA A 193 -19.11 7.10 -14.07
C ALA A 193 -19.29 5.61 -14.40
N CYS A 194 -20.53 5.10 -14.41
CA CYS A 194 -20.83 3.72 -14.84
C CYS A 194 -20.68 3.54 -16.36
N LEU A 195 -20.91 4.58 -17.14
CA LEU A 195 -20.81 4.54 -18.61
C LEU A 195 -19.39 4.90 -19.14
N THR A 196 -18.58 5.59 -18.34
CA THR A 196 -17.24 6.05 -18.77
C THR A 196 -16.10 5.36 -18.04
N GLY A 197 -16.37 4.68 -16.94
CA GLY A 197 -15.33 4.07 -16.09
C GLY A 197 -14.38 5.07 -15.44
N LEU A 198 -14.68 6.36 -15.41
CA LEU A 198 -13.85 7.37 -14.77
C LEU A 198 -13.81 7.19 -13.25
N ARG A 199 -12.69 7.56 -12.63
CA ARG A 199 -12.60 7.55 -11.17
C ARG A 199 -13.38 8.72 -10.56
N LYS A 200 -13.83 8.57 -9.32
CA LYS A 200 -14.49 9.67 -8.58
C LYS A 200 -13.68 10.97 -8.59
N SER A 201 -12.35 10.88 -8.47
CA SER A 201 -11.48 12.06 -8.56
C SER A 201 -11.54 12.74 -9.90
N ASP A 202 -11.65 11.96 -10.96
CA ASP A 202 -11.68 12.45 -12.33
C ASP A 202 -13.05 13.08 -12.62
N ILE A 203 -14.14 12.45 -12.17
CA ILE A 203 -15.51 13.02 -12.22
C ILE A 203 -15.57 14.39 -11.53
N LYS A 204 -14.96 14.53 -10.36
CA LYS A 204 -14.97 15.79 -9.59
C LYS A 204 -14.24 16.94 -10.28
N GLN A 205 -13.29 16.62 -11.14
CA GLN A 205 -12.43 17.61 -11.82
C GLN A 205 -12.73 17.71 -13.30
N LEU A 206 -13.69 16.94 -13.80
CA LEU A 206 -14.05 16.96 -15.22
C LEU A 206 -14.60 18.33 -15.59
N THR A 207 -13.99 18.94 -16.59
CA THR A 207 -14.46 20.20 -17.17
C THR A 207 -14.97 19.99 -18.59
N TRP A 208 -15.78 20.91 -19.07
CA TRP A 208 -16.31 20.88 -20.42
C TRP A 208 -15.22 20.98 -21.50
N GLU A 209 -14.08 21.58 -21.17
CA GLU A 209 -12.92 21.68 -22.04
C GLU A 209 -12.21 20.30 -22.20
N ASN A 210 -12.40 19.40 -21.25
CA ASN A 210 -11.89 18.03 -21.34
C ASN A 210 -12.70 17.16 -22.32
N ILE A 211 -13.92 17.56 -22.66
CA ILE A 211 -14.81 16.82 -23.57
C ILE A 211 -14.65 17.43 -24.97
N GLN A 212 -14.09 16.63 -25.87
CA GLN A 212 -13.70 17.10 -27.21
C GLN A 212 -14.23 16.17 -28.30
N PRO A 213 -14.52 16.69 -29.50
CA PRO A 213 -14.96 15.87 -30.63
C PRO A 213 -13.84 14.95 -31.12
N TYR A 214 -14.21 13.78 -31.59
CA TYR A 214 -13.34 12.86 -32.32
C TYR A 214 -13.65 12.94 -33.80
N GLY A 215 -12.66 12.72 -34.67
CA GLY A 215 -12.70 13.06 -36.10
C GLY A 215 -13.88 12.59 -36.94
N ASP A 216 -14.68 11.62 -36.51
CA ASP A 216 -15.82 11.03 -37.20
C ASP A 216 -17.17 11.20 -36.47
N GLY A 217 -17.26 12.20 -35.58
CA GLY A 217 -18.53 12.58 -34.93
C GLY A 217 -18.71 12.09 -33.52
N GLY A 218 -17.81 11.24 -32.98
CA GLY A 218 -17.81 10.82 -31.57
C GLY A 218 -17.22 11.88 -30.63
N MET A 219 -17.40 11.69 -29.32
CA MET A 219 -16.81 12.54 -28.29
C MET A 219 -15.88 11.72 -27.41
N TYR A 220 -14.84 12.35 -26.88
CA TYR A 220 -13.93 11.74 -25.92
C TYR A 220 -13.59 12.68 -24.77
N VAL A 221 -13.27 12.09 -23.63
CA VAL A 221 -12.71 12.81 -22.49
C VAL A 221 -11.19 12.69 -22.50
N THR A 222 -10.51 13.81 -22.53
CA THR A 222 -9.06 13.89 -22.31
C THR A 222 -8.78 14.26 -20.86
N LEU A 223 -8.19 13.37 -20.11
CA LEU A 223 -7.84 13.60 -18.70
C LEU A 223 -6.41 13.18 -18.42
N ARG A 224 -5.73 14.00 -17.63
CA ARG A 224 -4.47 13.58 -16.99
C ARG A 224 -4.80 12.82 -15.70
N MET A 225 -4.61 11.52 -15.75
CA MET A 225 -4.88 10.64 -14.60
C MET A 225 -4.10 11.07 -13.35
N GLN A 226 -4.77 11.33 -12.25
CA GLN A 226 -4.10 11.80 -11.02
C GLN A 226 -3.06 10.79 -10.48
N LYS A 227 -3.34 9.50 -10.61
CA LYS A 227 -2.49 8.44 -10.05
C LYS A 227 -1.25 8.16 -10.91
N THR A 228 -1.39 8.06 -12.22
CA THR A 228 -0.32 7.67 -13.17
C THR A 228 0.32 8.86 -13.87
N LYS A 229 -0.31 10.05 -13.81
CA LYS A 229 0.08 11.27 -14.55
C LYS A 229 0.03 11.16 -16.07
N GLU A 230 -0.48 10.04 -16.58
CA GLU A 230 -0.66 9.79 -18.01
C GLU A 230 -1.86 10.57 -18.55
N LEU A 231 -1.77 11.00 -19.81
CA LEU A 231 -2.89 11.54 -20.56
C LEU A 231 -3.68 10.37 -21.13
N VAL A 232 -4.96 10.30 -20.83
CA VAL A 232 -5.85 9.24 -21.32
C VAL A 232 -6.99 9.87 -22.09
N ASN A 233 -7.23 9.37 -23.30
CA ASN A 233 -8.38 9.70 -24.12
C ASN A 233 -9.40 8.56 -23.96
N ASN A 234 -10.55 8.85 -23.39
CA ASN A 234 -11.60 7.88 -23.14
C ASN A 234 -12.84 8.22 -23.96
N PRO A 235 -13.26 7.37 -24.91
CA PRO A 235 -14.48 7.60 -25.68
C PRO A 235 -15.69 7.74 -24.76
N ILE A 236 -16.62 8.59 -25.12
CA ILE A 236 -17.88 8.80 -24.41
C ILE A 236 -19.01 8.30 -25.32
N SER A 237 -19.91 7.48 -24.81
CA SER A 237 -21.10 7.07 -25.53
C SER A 237 -22.15 8.20 -25.57
N ASP A 238 -23.07 8.13 -26.53
CA ASP A 238 -24.15 9.08 -26.69
C ASP A 238 -25.05 9.14 -25.44
N GLU A 239 -25.29 8.00 -24.79
CA GLU A 239 -26.06 7.93 -23.55
C GLU A 239 -25.34 8.68 -22.41
N ALA A 240 -24.02 8.62 -22.36
CA ALA A 240 -23.25 9.35 -21.34
C ALA A 240 -23.26 10.86 -21.64
N LEU A 241 -23.28 11.28 -22.90
CA LEU A 241 -23.42 12.69 -23.30
C LEU A 241 -24.81 13.22 -22.95
N GLU A 242 -25.87 12.46 -23.23
CA GLU A 242 -27.23 12.82 -22.88
C GLU A 242 -27.41 13.06 -21.36
N LEU A 243 -26.74 12.26 -20.54
CA LEU A 243 -26.79 12.41 -19.07
C LEU A 243 -26.25 13.75 -18.58
N ILE A 244 -25.22 14.29 -19.21
CA ILE A 244 -24.61 15.57 -18.81
C ILE A 244 -25.27 16.77 -19.46
N GLY A 245 -26.09 16.55 -20.51
CA GLY A 245 -26.88 17.57 -21.18
C GLY A 245 -26.05 18.52 -22.06
N GLU A 246 -26.56 19.73 -22.18
CA GLU A 246 -25.94 20.74 -23.04
C GLU A 246 -24.55 21.19 -22.54
N ARG A 247 -23.66 21.48 -23.48
CA ARG A 247 -22.31 21.91 -23.19
C ARG A 247 -22.30 23.25 -22.44
N GLY A 248 -21.73 23.26 -21.26
CA GLY A 248 -21.52 24.45 -20.44
C GLY A 248 -20.06 24.91 -20.42
N THR A 249 -19.66 25.58 -19.36
CA THR A 249 -18.30 26.06 -19.09
C THR A 249 -17.82 25.61 -17.71
N GLY A 250 -16.52 25.36 -17.56
CA GLY A 250 -15.94 24.96 -16.30
C GLY A 250 -16.29 23.52 -15.89
N ILE A 251 -16.51 23.28 -14.59
CA ILE A 251 -16.72 21.92 -14.04
C ILE A 251 -18.09 21.36 -14.45
N VAL A 252 -18.11 20.17 -15.04
CA VAL A 252 -19.31 19.47 -15.50
C VAL A 252 -20.24 19.14 -14.33
N PHE A 253 -19.70 18.56 -13.25
CA PHE A 253 -20.46 18.11 -12.09
C PHE A 253 -20.36 19.12 -10.94
N THR A 254 -20.76 20.37 -11.18
CA THR A 254 -20.76 21.43 -10.17
C THR A 254 -21.64 21.04 -8.97
N GLY A 255 -21.09 21.13 -7.75
CA GLY A 255 -21.78 20.73 -6.53
C GLY A 255 -21.63 19.24 -6.14
N PHE A 256 -20.98 18.42 -6.96
CA PHE A 256 -20.70 17.04 -6.59
C PHE A 256 -19.59 16.97 -5.54
N THR A 257 -19.91 16.40 -4.38
CA THR A 257 -19.02 16.32 -3.21
C THR A 257 -18.86 14.88 -2.71
N ASP A 258 -17.80 14.63 -1.90
CA ASP A 258 -17.59 13.33 -1.29
C ASP A 258 -18.71 12.91 -0.32
N LYS A 259 -19.41 13.88 0.29
CA LYS A 259 -20.54 13.62 1.19
C LYS A 259 -21.69 12.93 0.44
N LEU A 260 -21.97 13.31 -0.80
CA LEU A 260 -23.01 12.71 -1.63
C LEU A 260 -22.73 11.23 -1.92
N THR A 261 -21.50 10.81 -1.96
CA THR A 261 -21.10 9.41 -2.24
C THR A 261 -21.21 8.48 -1.03
N GLN A 262 -21.68 8.94 0.10
CA GLN A 262 -21.85 8.17 1.35
C GLN A 262 -23.32 7.82 1.58
N THR A 263 -23.95 8.46 2.55
CA THR A 263 -25.36 8.18 2.92
C THR A 263 -26.34 8.46 1.78
N PRO A 264 -26.25 9.57 1.01
CA PRO A 264 -27.15 9.80 -0.11
C PRO A 264 -27.11 8.67 -1.17
N LEU A 265 -25.92 8.22 -1.57
CA LEU A 265 -25.79 7.11 -2.50
C LEU A 265 -26.41 5.82 -1.97
N LYS A 266 -26.19 5.50 -0.69
CA LYS A 266 -26.78 4.31 -0.05
C LYS A 266 -28.31 4.37 -0.02
N ASN A 267 -28.86 5.54 0.29
CA ASN A 267 -30.31 5.72 0.32
C ASN A 267 -30.93 5.54 -1.07
N TRP A 268 -30.32 6.09 -2.10
CA TRP A 268 -30.78 5.95 -3.48
C TRP A 268 -30.69 4.49 -3.97
N LEU A 269 -29.59 3.77 -3.68
CA LEU A 269 -29.46 2.33 -3.98
C LEU A 269 -30.55 1.50 -3.26
N LYS A 270 -30.83 1.82 -1.98
CA LYS A 270 -31.89 1.18 -1.21
C LYS A 270 -33.26 1.44 -1.80
N ALA A 271 -33.55 2.69 -2.22
CA ALA A 271 -34.79 3.04 -2.90
C ALA A 271 -35.00 2.26 -4.21
N ALA A 272 -33.90 1.99 -4.94
CA ALA A 272 -33.88 1.14 -6.11
C ALA A 272 -34.00 -0.37 -5.79
N GLY A 273 -34.04 -0.77 -4.51
CA GLY A 273 -34.09 -2.18 -4.10
C GLY A 273 -32.79 -2.95 -4.38
N ILE A 274 -31.66 -2.24 -4.43
CA ILE A 274 -30.33 -2.84 -4.62
C ILE A 274 -29.74 -3.15 -3.25
N THR A 275 -29.49 -4.42 -2.97
CA THR A 275 -28.97 -4.93 -1.68
C THR A 275 -27.46 -5.05 -1.63
N LYS A 276 -26.79 -5.00 -2.79
CA LYS A 276 -25.33 -5.04 -2.91
C LYS A 276 -24.65 -3.85 -2.22
N LYS A 277 -23.45 -4.08 -1.68
CA LYS A 277 -22.65 -3.00 -1.05
C LYS A 277 -21.94 -2.15 -2.11
N ILE A 278 -22.69 -1.34 -2.82
CA ILE A 278 -22.17 -0.48 -3.87
C ILE A 278 -21.62 0.83 -3.26
N SER A 279 -20.37 1.11 -3.54
CA SER A 279 -19.73 2.42 -3.31
C SER A 279 -19.63 3.19 -4.63
N PHE A 280 -19.31 4.48 -4.59
CA PHE A 280 -19.10 5.24 -5.85
C PHE A 280 -18.00 4.63 -6.72
N HIS A 281 -16.99 3.99 -6.14
CA HIS A 281 -15.93 3.33 -6.91
C HIS A 281 -16.42 2.08 -7.67
N CYS A 282 -17.52 1.47 -7.22
CA CYS A 282 -18.12 0.34 -7.91
C CYS A 282 -18.68 0.73 -9.30
N SER A 283 -18.94 2.01 -9.57
CA SER A 283 -19.30 2.49 -10.92
C SER A 283 -18.28 2.06 -11.97
N ARG A 284 -16.98 2.13 -11.63
CA ARG A 284 -15.90 1.72 -12.52
C ARG A 284 -15.84 0.19 -12.71
N HIS A 285 -16.23 -0.59 -11.70
CA HIS A 285 -16.35 -2.04 -11.83
C HIS A 285 -17.57 -2.39 -12.69
N THR A 286 -18.68 -1.65 -12.52
CA THR A 286 -19.88 -1.75 -13.37
C THR A 286 -19.51 -1.48 -14.84
N PHE A 287 -18.78 -0.40 -15.13
CA PHE A 287 -18.27 -0.12 -16.48
C PHE A 287 -17.54 -1.33 -17.09
N GLY A 288 -16.58 -1.90 -16.33
CA GLY A 288 -15.81 -3.05 -16.81
C GLY A 288 -16.61 -4.34 -16.99
N SER A 289 -17.79 -4.47 -16.36
CA SER A 289 -18.68 -5.62 -16.53
C SER A 289 -19.70 -5.43 -17.64
N LEU A 290 -19.88 -4.20 -18.13
CA LEU A 290 -20.81 -3.88 -19.23
C LEU A 290 -20.13 -3.94 -20.61
N GLN A 291 -18.79 -4.00 -20.65
CA GLN A 291 -18.01 -4.19 -21.89
C GLN A 291 -17.95 -5.67 -22.28
#